data_6aa88ea7a808ad0d6f51ce5f870f5b10
#
_entry.id   6aa88ea7a808ad0d6f51ce5f870f5b10
#
_cell.length_a   1.000
_cell.length_b   1.000
_cell.length_c   1.000
_cell.angle_alpha   90.00
_cell.angle_beta   90.00
_cell.angle_gamma   90.00
#
_symmetry.space_group_name_H-M   'P 1'
#
loop_
_entity.id
_entity.type
_entity.pdbx_description
1 polymer ?
#
loop_
_entity_poly.entity_id
_entity_poly.type
_entity_poly.pdbx_seq_one_letter_code
_entity_poly.pdbx_strand_id
1 'polypeptide(L)'
;MLRFLESMQWVLFIFFTAAYAYQIFYLLVGLWGKQRGGVENAELHRYAAIISARNESAVIGRLIRTLKEQDYPSELLDVIVVADNCTDNTAEVARSAGAIVYERFNKVQVGKGYALDYLFKHIFEEQGEDAYDAFFVFDADNIVDPQFVREMNKMYDTGEYSALTSYRNSQNFCANWISAGYALWFLRESRFLNRPRTRLGVNCAVSGTGFLIAADVLREEGGWNYHLLTEDIEFSIASAVRGRKIGYCGNAIIYDEQPEHFRQSWDQRLRWSKG
;
A
#
# COMPACT_ATOMS: atom_id res chain seq x y z
N MET A 1 -35.90 15.82 29.92
CA MET A 1 -35.23 15.81 28.60
C MET A 1 -33.75 16.20 28.69
N LEU A 2 -33.38 17.37 29.24
CA LEU A 2 -31.97 17.79 29.39
C LEU A 2 -31.12 16.79 30.17
N ARG A 3 -31.53 16.36 31.37
CA ARG A 3 -30.77 15.36 32.15
C ARG A 3 -30.59 14.02 31.44
N PHE A 4 -31.55 13.60 30.61
CA PHE A 4 -31.42 12.40 29.79
C PHE A 4 -30.35 12.57 28.71
N LEU A 5 -30.33 13.71 28.01
CA LEU A 5 -29.32 14.04 27.01
C LEU A 5 -27.93 14.13 27.65
N GLU A 6 -27.78 14.75 28.81
CA GLU A 6 -26.52 14.80 29.56
C GLU A 6 -26.04 13.40 29.95
N SER A 7 -26.91 12.55 30.48
CA SER A 7 -26.56 11.17 30.85
C SER A 7 -26.13 10.36 29.63
N MET A 8 -26.86 10.48 28.51
CA MET A 8 -26.53 9.82 27.26
C MET A 8 -25.17 10.29 26.71
N GLN A 9 -24.88 11.59 26.78
CA GLN A 9 -23.59 12.16 26.37
C GLN A 9 -22.42 11.57 27.19
N TRP A 10 -22.58 11.47 28.53
CA TRP A 10 -21.56 10.84 29.37
C TRP A 10 -21.36 9.36 29.07
N VAL A 11 -22.43 8.63 28.84
CA VAL A 11 -22.32 7.21 28.44
C VAL A 11 -21.57 7.07 27.13
N LEU A 12 -21.89 7.86 26.12
CA LEU A 12 -21.20 7.86 24.82
C LEU A 12 -19.73 8.29 25.00
N PHE A 13 -19.45 9.32 25.79
CA PHE A 13 -18.10 9.78 26.05
C PHE A 13 -17.24 8.69 26.72
N ILE A 14 -17.75 8.04 27.76
CA ILE A 14 -17.05 6.96 28.46
C ILE A 14 -16.85 5.77 27.51
N PHE A 15 -17.88 5.39 26.75
CA PHE A 15 -17.82 4.30 25.78
C PHE A 15 -16.73 4.55 24.72
N PHE A 16 -16.74 5.71 24.07
CA PHE A 16 -15.74 6.04 23.06
C PHE A 16 -14.35 6.20 23.65
N THR A 17 -14.22 6.79 24.84
CA THR A 17 -12.92 6.89 25.52
C THR A 17 -12.36 5.50 25.82
N ALA A 18 -13.15 4.58 26.34
CA ALA A 18 -12.74 3.20 26.57
C ALA A 18 -12.41 2.46 25.25
N ALA A 19 -13.27 2.60 24.25
CA ALA A 19 -13.07 1.99 22.94
C ALA A 19 -11.78 2.46 22.24
N TYR A 20 -11.37 3.71 22.44
CA TYR A 20 -10.14 4.26 21.84
C TYR A 20 -8.92 4.24 22.76
N ALA A 21 -9.04 3.81 24.02
CA ALA A 21 -7.94 3.79 25.00
C ALA A 21 -6.74 2.94 24.52
N TYR A 22 -6.97 1.91 23.67
CA TYR A 22 -5.89 1.11 23.08
C TYR A 22 -4.92 1.96 22.24
N GLN A 23 -5.35 3.10 21.70
CA GLN A 23 -4.48 4.01 20.96
C GLN A 23 -3.42 4.66 21.85
N ILE A 24 -3.75 4.90 23.12
CA ILE A 24 -2.78 5.42 24.12
C ILE A 24 -1.71 4.35 24.35
N PHE A 25 -2.09 3.08 24.46
CA PHE A 25 -1.15 1.97 24.59
C PHE A 25 -0.22 1.90 23.38
N TYR A 26 -0.77 1.96 22.15
CA TYR A 26 0.05 1.97 20.93
C TYR A 26 0.94 3.21 20.83
N LEU A 27 0.47 4.38 21.26
CA LEU A 27 1.29 5.60 21.35
C LEU A 27 2.52 5.35 22.23
N LEU A 28 2.34 4.81 23.43
CA LEU A 28 3.43 4.50 24.36
C LEU A 28 4.40 3.50 23.75
N VAL A 29 3.91 2.41 23.18
CA VAL A 29 4.75 1.42 22.48
C VAL A 29 5.48 2.04 21.30
N GLY A 30 4.87 2.97 20.57
CA GLY A 30 5.47 3.69 19.43
C GLY A 30 6.56 4.68 19.83
N LEU A 31 6.44 5.30 21.02
CA LEU A 31 7.44 6.24 21.54
C LEU A 31 8.68 5.53 22.09
N TRP A 32 8.51 4.41 22.80
CA TRP A 32 9.58 3.70 23.49
C TRP A 32 10.01 2.45 22.73
N GLY A 33 10.97 2.58 21.85
CA GLY A 33 11.64 1.43 21.34
C GLY A 33 12.04 1.52 19.88
N LYS A 34 13.04 0.72 19.53
CA LYS A 34 13.55 0.63 18.17
C LYS A 34 12.49 -0.01 17.24
N GLN A 35 12.51 0.42 15.99
CA GLN A 35 11.77 -0.27 14.95
C GLN A 35 12.27 -1.71 14.85
N ARG A 36 11.35 -2.66 14.58
CA ARG A 36 11.76 -4.02 14.25
C ARG A 36 12.48 -3.98 12.90
N GLY A 37 13.74 -4.33 12.88
CA GLY A 37 14.55 -4.44 11.67
C GLY A 37 14.35 -5.80 11.01
N GLY A 38 14.66 -5.88 9.72
CA GLY A 38 14.80 -7.13 9.02
C GLY A 38 16.20 -7.75 9.21
N VAL A 39 16.52 -8.75 8.39
CA VAL A 39 17.83 -9.42 8.38
C VAL A 39 18.87 -8.52 7.74
N GLU A 40 20.05 -8.32 8.39
CA GLU A 40 21.09 -7.44 7.83
C GLU A 40 21.74 -8.02 6.56
N ASN A 41 21.98 -9.35 6.52
CA ASN A 41 22.52 -10.08 5.38
C ASN A 41 21.38 -10.88 4.72
N ALA A 42 20.34 -10.19 4.28
CA ALA A 42 19.19 -10.80 3.62
C ALA A 42 19.59 -11.41 2.27
N GLU A 43 19.03 -12.58 1.96
CA GLU A 43 19.08 -13.13 0.62
C GLU A 43 18.33 -12.20 -0.35
N LEU A 44 18.81 -12.14 -1.59
CA LEU A 44 18.19 -11.31 -2.61
C LEU A 44 17.07 -12.09 -3.30
N HIS A 45 15.86 -11.59 -3.19
CA HIS A 45 14.68 -12.18 -3.80
C HIS A 45 14.31 -11.49 -5.12
N ARG A 46 13.59 -12.19 -5.99
CA ARG A 46 13.12 -11.64 -7.26
C ARG A 46 11.73 -11.04 -7.11
N TYR A 47 11.58 -9.78 -7.50
CA TYR A 47 10.36 -9.01 -7.36
C TYR A 47 9.82 -8.48 -8.68
N ALA A 48 8.49 -8.30 -8.73
CA ALA A 48 7.86 -7.42 -9.71
C ALA A 48 7.17 -6.25 -9.01
N ALA A 49 7.45 -5.04 -9.47
CA ALA A 49 6.76 -3.82 -9.05
C ALA A 49 5.56 -3.60 -9.97
N ILE A 50 4.36 -3.83 -9.44
CA ILE A 50 3.09 -3.74 -10.14
C ILE A 50 2.52 -2.33 -10.01
N ILE A 51 2.17 -1.72 -11.13
CA ILE A 51 1.56 -0.39 -11.18
C ILE A 51 0.23 -0.49 -11.91
N SER A 52 -0.88 -0.14 -11.23
CA SER A 52 -2.18 0.02 -11.87
C SER A 52 -2.39 1.49 -12.23
N ALA A 53 -2.54 1.77 -13.52
CA ALA A 53 -2.64 3.13 -14.06
C ALA A 53 -3.87 3.34 -14.93
N ARG A 54 -4.54 4.49 -14.74
CA ARG A 54 -5.65 4.91 -15.57
C ARG A 54 -5.58 6.40 -15.87
N ASN A 55 -5.15 6.77 -17.08
CA ASN A 55 -4.94 8.15 -17.50
C ASN A 55 -3.93 8.89 -16.59
N GLU A 56 -2.76 8.27 -16.41
CA GLU A 56 -1.68 8.74 -15.52
C GLU A 56 -0.41 9.13 -16.31
N SER A 57 -0.56 9.52 -17.58
CA SER A 57 0.57 9.84 -18.48
C SER A 57 1.50 10.93 -17.94
N ALA A 58 0.97 11.85 -17.12
CA ALA A 58 1.75 12.96 -16.56
C ALA A 58 2.71 12.51 -15.44
N VAL A 59 2.40 11.43 -14.71
CA VAL A 59 3.10 11.06 -13.48
C VAL A 59 3.80 9.71 -13.54
N ILE A 60 3.26 8.74 -14.30
CA ILE A 60 3.73 7.35 -14.31
C ILE A 60 5.21 7.19 -14.66
N GLY A 61 5.73 8.01 -15.59
CA GLY A 61 7.14 7.96 -16.00
C GLY A 61 8.11 8.30 -14.85
N ARG A 62 7.68 9.12 -13.88
CA ARG A 62 8.46 9.47 -12.69
C ARG A 62 8.55 8.29 -11.73
N LEU A 63 7.43 7.62 -11.46
CA LEU A 63 7.42 6.42 -10.63
C LEU A 63 8.30 5.32 -11.21
N ILE A 64 8.14 5.00 -12.51
CA ILE A 64 8.94 3.95 -13.16
C ILE A 64 10.44 4.26 -13.05
N ARG A 65 10.85 5.52 -13.22
CA ARG A 65 12.24 5.91 -13.05
C ARG A 65 12.74 5.65 -11.64
N THR A 66 12.01 6.05 -10.60
CA THR A 66 12.41 5.81 -9.20
C THR A 66 12.50 4.32 -8.86
N LEU A 67 11.68 3.46 -9.50
CA LEU A 67 11.76 2.01 -9.36
C LEU A 67 12.95 1.42 -10.11
N LYS A 68 13.37 1.98 -11.25
CA LYS A 68 14.57 1.55 -11.97
C LYS A 68 15.86 2.03 -11.30
N GLU A 69 15.79 3.07 -10.48
CA GLU A 69 16.92 3.66 -9.73
C GLU A 69 17.03 3.11 -8.30
N GLN A 70 16.36 2.00 -7.98
CA GLN A 70 16.46 1.38 -6.66
C GLN A 70 17.86 0.84 -6.38
N ASP A 71 18.31 0.96 -5.13
CA ASP A 71 19.52 0.29 -4.64
C ASP A 71 19.26 -1.21 -4.46
N TYR A 72 19.00 -1.88 -5.59
CA TYR A 72 18.69 -3.29 -5.71
C TYR A 72 19.13 -3.79 -7.10
N PRO A 73 19.57 -5.06 -7.27
CA PRO A 73 19.96 -5.56 -8.57
C PRO A 73 18.84 -5.47 -9.59
N SER A 74 19.09 -4.80 -10.71
CA SER A 74 18.09 -4.52 -11.73
C SER A 74 17.50 -5.78 -12.40
N GLU A 75 18.27 -6.87 -12.42
CA GLU A 75 17.85 -8.19 -12.94
C GLU A 75 16.89 -8.92 -12.00
N LEU A 76 16.77 -8.47 -10.75
CA LEU A 76 15.86 -9.03 -9.75
C LEU A 76 14.63 -8.16 -9.49
N LEU A 77 14.45 -7.05 -10.22
CA LEU A 77 13.32 -6.14 -10.07
C LEU A 77 12.73 -5.76 -11.43
N ASP A 78 11.63 -6.39 -11.78
CA ASP A 78 10.84 -6.02 -12.95
C ASP A 78 9.82 -4.94 -12.61
N VAL A 79 9.56 -4.02 -13.54
CA VAL A 79 8.49 -3.02 -13.41
C VAL A 79 7.42 -3.32 -14.42
N ILE A 80 6.22 -3.63 -13.94
CA ILE A 80 5.09 -4.08 -14.75
C ILE A 80 3.90 -3.15 -14.53
N VAL A 81 3.33 -2.65 -15.62
CA VAL A 81 2.21 -1.71 -15.60
C VAL A 81 0.99 -2.35 -16.22
N VAL A 82 -0.17 -2.25 -15.57
CA VAL A 82 -1.47 -2.44 -16.23
C VAL A 82 -2.09 -1.07 -16.53
N ALA A 83 -2.18 -0.73 -17.82
CA ALA A 83 -2.88 0.45 -18.32
C ALA A 83 -4.38 0.10 -18.47
N ASP A 84 -5.19 0.40 -17.42
CA ASP A 84 -6.60 0.00 -17.37
C ASP A 84 -7.53 1.08 -17.92
N ASN A 85 -8.18 0.78 -19.03
CA ASN A 85 -9.12 1.69 -19.70
C ASN A 85 -8.55 3.10 -19.97
N CYS A 86 -7.26 3.18 -20.30
CA CYS A 86 -6.61 4.46 -20.64
C CYS A 86 -7.15 5.01 -21.97
N THR A 87 -7.34 6.33 -22.00
CA THR A 87 -7.73 7.13 -23.17
C THR A 87 -6.65 8.11 -23.59
N ASP A 88 -5.58 8.21 -22.78
CA ASP A 88 -4.39 9.02 -23.03
C ASP A 88 -3.19 8.12 -23.41
N ASN A 89 -1.99 8.67 -23.49
CA ASN A 89 -0.76 7.97 -23.83
C ASN A 89 -0.04 7.32 -22.64
N THR A 90 -0.75 6.98 -21.54
CA THR A 90 -0.17 6.35 -20.34
C THR A 90 0.66 5.11 -20.68
N ALA A 91 0.14 4.21 -21.52
CA ALA A 91 0.83 2.98 -21.90
C ALA A 91 2.15 3.25 -22.67
N GLU A 92 2.14 4.23 -23.58
CA GLU A 92 3.32 4.62 -24.35
C GLU A 92 4.41 5.24 -23.46
N VAL A 93 4.01 6.13 -22.54
CA VAL A 93 4.92 6.74 -21.55
C VAL A 93 5.55 5.66 -20.68
N ALA A 94 4.77 4.70 -20.20
CA ALA A 94 5.26 3.60 -19.37
C ALA A 94 6.27 2.72 -20.11
N ARG A 95 5.98 2.33 -21.37
CA ARG A 95 6.92 1.56 -22.21
C ARG A 95 8.22 2.34 -22.46
N SER A 96 8.10 3.62 -22.77
CA SER A 96 9.28 4.49 -23.01
C SER A 96 10.15 4.66 -21.77
N ALA A 97 9.56 4.56 -20.59
CA ALA A 97 10.27 4.56 -19.30
C ALA A 97 10.89 3.19 -18.94
N GLY A 98 10.68 2.15 -19.76
CA GLY A 98 11.29 0.83 -19.62
C GLY A 98 10.47 -0.16 -18.79
N ALA A 99 9.16 0.04 -18.64
CA ALA A 99 8.25 -0.91 -18.01
C ALA A 99 7.71 -1.94 -19.01
N ILE A 100 7.38 -3.13 -18.52
CA ILE A 100 6.55 -4.11 -19.21
C ILE A 100 5.10 -3.63 -19.07
N VAL A 101 4.35 -3.51 -20.17
CA VAL A 101 3.02 -2.88 -20.15
C VAL A 101 1.97 -3.80 -20.73
N TYR A 102 0.96 -4.08 -19.92
CA TYR A 102 -0.29 -4.74 -20.30
C TYR A 102 -1.41 -3.71 -20.43
N GLU A 103 -2.14 -3.74 -21.54
CA GLU A 103 -3.30 -2.87 -21.75
C GLU A 103 -4.58 -3.66 -21.54
N ARG A 104 -5.48 -3.11 -20.71
CA ARG A 104 -6.77 -3.72 -20.40
C ARG A 104 -7.90 -2.76 -20.74
N PHE A 105 -8.87 -3.26 -21.51
CA PHE A 105 -10.07 -2.53 -21.88
C PHE A 105 -11.32 -3.32 -21.46
N ASN A 106 -11.91 -2.96 -20.30
CA ASN A 106 -13.10 -3.59 -19.80
C ASN A 106 -13.99 -2.55 -19.10
N LYS A 107 -15.17 -2.30 -19.68
CA LYS A 107 -16.12 -1.29 -19.16
C LYS A 107 -17.08 -1.84 -18.08
N VAL A 108 -17.08 -3.16 -17.86
CA VAL A 108 -17.95 -3.83 -16.88
C VAL A 108 -17.21 -4.00 -15.55
N GLN A 109 -16.03 -4.57 -15.60
CA GLN A 109 -15.17 -4.80 -14.45
C GLN A 109 -14.19 -3.64 -14.34
N VAL A 110 -14.60 -2.58 -13.67
CA VAL A 110 -13.82 -1.32 -13.55
C VAL A 110 -13.30 -1.18 -12.12
N GLY A 111 -12.01 -0.89 -11.96
CA GLY A 111 -11.37 -0.66 -10.67
C GLY A 111 -10.01 -1.32 -10.54
N LYS A 112 -9.23 -0.87 -9.56
CA LYS A 112 -7.86 -1.33 -9.31
C LYS A 112 -7.81 -2.84 -9.04
N GLY A 113 -8.73 -3.38 -8.24
CA GLY A 113 -8.78 -4.81 -7.95
C GLY A 113 -8.93 -5.66 -9.21
N TYR A 114 -9.81 -5.27 -10.14
CA TYR A 114 -9.96 -5.99 -11.42
C TYR A 114 -8.75 -5.82 -12.35
N ALA A 115 -8.07 -4.69 -12.31
CA ALA A 115 -6.85 -4.48 -13.07
C ALA A 115 -5.71 -5.36 -12.54
N LEU A 116 -5.58 -5.48 -11.22
CA LEU A 116 -4.62 -6.36 -10.57
C LEU A 116 -4.91 -7.84 -10.86
N ASP A 117 -6.17 -8.28 -10.75
CA ASP A 117 -6.57 -9.66 -11.09
C ASP A 117 -6.20 -10.02 -12.54
N TYR A 118 -6.53 -9.14 -13.48
CA TYR A 118 -6.14 -9.30 -14.87
C TYR A 118 -4.62 -9.44 -15.03
N LEU A 119 -3.86 -8.56 -14.38
CA LEU A 119 -2.40 -8.54 -14.52
C LEU A 119 -1.75 -9.78 -13.91
N PHE A 120 -2.13 -10.19 -12.70
CA PHE A 120 -1.55 -11.38 -12.07
C PHE A 120 -1.83 -12.65 -12.87
N LYS A 121 -3.02 -12.80 -13.45
CA LYS A 121 -3.33 -13.92 -14.34
C LYS A 121 -2.39 -13.98 -15.55
N HIS A 122 -2.16 -12.83 -16.20
CA HIS A 122 -1.24 -12.78 -17.35
C HIS A 122 0.21 -13.06 -16.96
N ILE A 123 0.67 -12.54 -15.81
CA ILE A 123 2.02 -12.83 -15.32
C ILE A 123 2.18 -14.33 -15.06
N PHE A 124 1.21 -14.98 -14.41
CA PHE A 124 1.27 -16.41 -14.11
C PHE A 124 1.17 -17.27 -15.38
N GLU A 125 0.35 -16.88 -16.36
CA GLU A 125 0.22 -17.58 -17.64
C GLU A 125 1.49 -17.45 -18.51
N GLU A 126 2.12 -16.28 -18.57
CA GLU A 126 3.23 -16.01 -19.47
C GLU A 126 4.60 -16.35 -18.86
N GLN A 127 4.78 -16.12 -17.56
CA GLN A 127 6.07 -16.26 -16.89
C GLN A 127 6.13 -17.43 -15.91
N GLY A 128 4.96 -17.97 -15.52
CA GLY A 128 4.82 -19.02 -14.50
C GLY A 128 4.62 -18.44 -13.10
N GLU A 129 4.04 -19.27 -12.23
CA GLU A 129 3.70 -18.90 -10.86
C GLU A 129 4.93 -18.69 -9.96
N ASP A 130 6.08 -19.27 -10.31
CA ASP A 130 7.33 -19.20 -9.57
C ASP A 130 8.32 -18.16 -10.13
N ALA A 131 7.87 -17.30 -11.08
CA ALA A 131 8.73 -16.30 -11.69
C ALA A 131 9.24 -15.24 -10.70
N TYR A 132 8.46 -14.95 -9.66
CA TYR A 132 8.76 -13.98 -8.62
C TYR A 132 8.51 -14.53 -7.22
N ASP A 133 9.31 -14.08 -6.25
CA ASP A 133 9.13 -14.42 -4.83
C ASP A 133 8.04 -13.57 -4.19
N ALA A 134 7.92 -12.30 -4.62
CA ALA A 134 6.87 -11.41 -4.16
C ALA A 134 6.61 -10.25 -5.14
N PHE A 135 5.51 -9.54 -4.91
CA PHE A 135 5.05 -8.43 -5.73
C PHE A 135 4.90 -7.17 -4.91
N PHE A 136 5.47 -6.06 -5.36
CA PHE A 136 5.13 -4.74 -4.86
C PHE A 136 3.93 -4.19 -5.62
N VAL A 137 3.07 -3.43 -4.95
CA VAL A 137 1.92 -2.76 -5.58
C VAL A 137 2.00 -1.26 -5.33
N PHE A 138 1.95 -0.47 -6.39
CA PHE A 138 2.04 0.99 -6.36
C PHE A 138 0.91 1.66 -7.12
N ASP A 139 0.51 2.85 -6.65
CA ASP A 139 -0.28 3.81 -7.41
C ASP A 139 0.64 4.63 -8.32
N ALA A 140 0.15 5.06 -9.49
CA ALA A 140 0.97 5.65 -10.55
C ALA A 140 1.62 7.01 -10.20
N ASP A 141 1.10 7.72 -9.19
CA ASP A 141 1.53 9.03 -8.72
C ASP A 141 2.60 9.00 -7.62
N ASN A 142 3.02 7.81 -7.22
CA ASN A 142 4.03 7.66 -6.16
C ASN A 142 5.44 8.00 -6.63
N ILE A 143 6.27 8.39 -5.67
CA ILE A 143 7.74 8.39 -5.76
C ILE A 143 8.26 7.41 -4.71
N VAL A 144 9.24 6.60 -5.07
CA VAL A 144 9.80 5.57 -4.21
C VAL A 144 11.21 5.96 -3.76
N ASP A 145 11.48 5.87 -2.45
CA ASP A 145 12.82 6.09 -1.91
C ASP A 145 13.83 5.07 -2.50
N PRO A 146 15.06 5.46 -2.83
CA PRO A 146 16.06 4.56 -3.41
C PRO A 146 16.35 3.30 -2.58
N GLN A 147 16.14 3.31 -1.28
CA GLN A 147 16.38 2.17 -0.39
C GLN A 147 15.12 1.30 -0.17
N PHE A 148 13.99 1.65 -0.77
CA PHE A 148 12.70 1.02 -0.51
C PHE A 148 12.72 -0.50 -0.69
N VAL A 149 13.17 -0.96 -1.86
CA VAL A 149 13.18 -2.41 -2.18
C VAL A 149 14.14 -3.16 -1.26
N ARG A 150 15.31 -2.59 -0.98
CA ARG A 150 16.30 -3.18 -0.08
C ARG A 150 15.76 -3.33 1.34
N GLU A 151 15.11 -2.32 1.88
CA GLU A 151 14.54 -2.36 3.23
C GLU A 151 13.36 -3.33 3.32
N MET A 152 12.51 -3.39 2.29
CA MET A 152 11.44 -4.37 2.19
C MET A 152 11.99 -5.80 2.10
N ASN A 153 13.05 -6.00 1.30
CA ASN A 153 13.72 -7.31 1.17
C ASN A 153 14.23 -7.82 2.51
N LYS A 154 14.88 -6.97 3.32
CA LYS A 154 15.34 -7.33 4.66
C LYS A 154 14.21 -7.83 5.57
N MET A 155 13.04 -7.19 5.47
CA MET A 155 11.87 -7.59 6.27
C MET A 155 11.21 -8.85 5.71
N TYR A 156 11.15 -9.00 4.39
CA TYR A 156 10.58 -10.16 3.72
C TYR A 156 11.40 -11.44 3.99
N ASP A 157 12.73 -11.33 3.93
CA ASP A 157 13.66 -12.43 4.17
C ASP A 157 13.64 -12.99 5.61
N THR A 158 12.94 -12.31 6.54
CA THR A 158 12.68 -12.91 7.87
C THR A 158 11.77 -14.14 7.81
N GLY A 159 11.04 -14.35 6.71
CA GLY A 159 10.05 -15.42 6.55
C GLY A 159 8.81 -15.29 7.45
N GLU A 160 8.66 -14.16 8.18
CA GLU A 160 7.57 -13.99 9.14
C GLU A 160 6.28 -13.44 8.52
N TYR A 161 6.36 -12.82 7.33
CA TYR A 161 5.29 -11.99 6.80
C TYR A 161 4.84 -12.44 5.42
N SER A 162 3.54 -12.65 5.27
CA SER A 162 2.90 -12.91 3.97
C SER A 162 2.65 -11.62 3.17
N ALA A 163 2.65 -10.47 3.84
CA ALA A 163 2.60 -9.15 3.23
C ALA A 163 3.28 -8.12 4.13
N LEU A 164 3.76 -7.04 3.51
CA LEU A 164 4.39 -5.92 4.22
C LEU A 164 3.80 -4.61 3.71
N THR A 165 3.45 -3.71 4.62
CA THR A 165 3.14 -2.32 4.28
C THR A 165 4.31 -1.40 4.59
N SER A 166 4.42 -0.27 3.91
CA SER A 166 5.52 0.68 4.02
C SER A 166 5.13 1.97 4.73
N TYR A 167 6.08 2.88 4.89
CA TYR A 167 5.81 4.23 5.34
C TYR A 167 5.37 5.11 4.16
N ARG A 168 4.11 5.48 4.16
CA ARG A 168 3.52 6.42 3.22
C ARG A 168 3.76 7.84 3.71
N ASN A 169 4.65 8.57 3.05
CA ASN A 169 4.94 9.98 3.31
C ASN A 169 4.23 10.85 2.26
N SER A 170 4.27 12.16 2.43
CA SER A 170 3.64 13.12 1.50
C SER A 170 4.69 13.86 0.69
N GLN A 171 4.45 14.03 -0.63
CA GLN A 171 5.27 14.87 -1.49
C GLN A 171 5.02 16.37 -1.24
N ASN A 172 3.77 16.73 -0.98
CA ASN A 172 3.29 18.10 -0.94
C ASN A 172 2.80 18.55 0.44
N PHE A 173 3.50 18.13 1.52
CA PHE A 173 3.17 18.48 2.91
C PHE A 173 2.94 19.99 3.10
N CYS A 174 3.79 20.81 2.52
CA CYS A 174 3.78 22.26 2.69
C CYS A 174 2.83 23.01 1.74
N ALA A 175 2.07 22.32 0.89
CA ALA A 175 1.20 22.98 -0.09
C ALA A 175 0.05 23.74 0.60
N ASN A 176 -0.65 23.10 1.54
CA ASN A 176 -1.68 23.73 2.35
C ASN A 176 -2.10 22.86 3.56
N TRP A 177 -3.10 23.33 4.32
CA TRP A 177 -3.57 22.63 5.52
C TRP A 177 -4.26 21.27 5.23
N ILE A 178 -4.82 21.07 4.01
CA ILE A 178 -5.47 19.82 3.62
C ILE A 178 -4.40 18.76 3.41
N SER A 179 -3.40 19.03 2.57
CA SER A 179 -2.28 18.12 2.32
C SER A 179 -1.47 17.82 3.59
N ALA A 180 -1.24 18.85 4.42
CA ALA A 180 -0.63 18.68 5.73
C ALA A 180 -1.44 17.76 6.65
N GLY A 181 -2.77 17.88 6.64
CA GLY A 181 -3.66 17.02 7.42
C GLY A 181 -3.57 15.54 7.01
N TYR A 182 -3.50 15.25 5.71
CA TYR A 182 -3.27 13.90 5.21
C TYR A 182 -1.89 13.36 5.61
N ALA A 183 -0.85 14.17 5.46
CA ALA A 183 0.51 13.77 5.83
C ALA A 183 0.62 13.43 7.33
N LEU A 184 -0.01 14.24 8.21
CA LEU A 184 -0.08 13.95 9.64
C LEU A 184 -0.89 12.68 9.94
N TRP A 185 -1.94 12.40 9.17
CA TRP A 185 -2.70 11.17 9.28
C TRP A 185 -1.82 9.95 8.99
N PHE A 186 -1.11 9.94 7.85
CA PHE A 186 -0.23 8.83 7.48
C PHE A 186 0.98 8.69 8.40
N LEU A 187 1.54 9.80 8.90
CA LEU A 187 2.57 9.78 9.92
C LEU A 187 2.07 9.12 11.22
N ARG A 188 0.84 9.47 11.67
CA ARG A 188 0.21 8.84 12.83
C ARG A 188 0.00 7.35 12.61
N GLU A 189 -0.55 6.96 11.47
CA GLU A 189 -0.77 5.56 11.10
C GLU A 189 0.54 4.77 11.13
N SER A 190 1.56 5.28 10.47
CA SER A 190 2.88 4.70 10.41
C SER A 190 3.52 4.54 11.79
N ARG A 191 3.68 5.64 12.52
CA ARG A 191 4.47 5.71 13.75
C ARG A 191 3.74 5.18 14.99
N PHE A 192 2.42 5.39 15.07
CA PHE A 192 1.65 5.11 16.28
C PHE A 192 0.59 4.00 16.12
N LEU A 193 0.46 3.41 14.93
CA LEU A 193 -0.36 2.22 14.73
C LEU A 193 0.46 1.06 14.14
N ASN A 194 1.03 1.20 12.94
CA ASN A 194 1.69 0.08 12.24
C ASN A 194 2.98 -0.35 12.92
N ARG A 195 3.83 0.62 13.34
CA ARG A 195 5.07 0.31 14.07
C ARG A 195 4.82 -0.43 15.40
N PRO A 196 3.92 0.04 16.31
CA PRO A 196 3.56 -0.71 17.50
C PRO A 196 2.98 -2.08 17.22
N ARG A 197 2.09 -2.22 16.22
CA ARG A 197 1.48 -3.48 15.84
C ARG A 197 2.54 -4.51 15.44
N THR A 198 3.45 -4.15 14.54
CA THR A 198 4.55 -5.03 14.11
C THR A 198 5.42 -5.45 15.31
N ARG A 199 5.73 -4.53 16.23
CA ARG A 199 6.51 -4.84 17.44
C ARG A 199 5.81 -5.81 18.38
N LEU A 200 4.50 -5.70 18.50
CA LEU A 200 3.67 -6.56 19.34
C LEU A 200 3.27 -7.87 18.63
N GLY A 201 3.69 -8.08 17.38
CA GLY A 201 3.30 -9.23 16.58
C GLY A 201 1.82 -9.22 16.16
N VAL A 202 1.17 -8.06 16.20
CA VAL A 202 -0.22 -7.86 15.75
C VAL A 202 -0.20 -7.43 14.29
N ASN A 203 -1.18 -7.89 13.51
CA ASN A 203 -1.29 -7.55 12.09
C ASN A 203 -1.44 -6.05 11.85
N CYS A 204 -0.70 -5.55 10.85
CA CYS A 204 -0.97 -4.27 10.21
C CYS A 204 -2.08 -4.42 9.16
N ALA A 205 -2.46 -3.30 8.54
CA ALA A 205 -3.26 -3.29 7.33
C ALA A 205 -2.41 -2.69 6.19
N VAL A 206 -2.60 -3.16 4.97
CA VAL A 206 -2.04 -2.47 3.80
C VAL A 206 -2.82 -1.18 3.54
N SER A 207 -2.18 -0.19 2.95
CA SER A 207 -2.72 1.16 2.81
C SER A 207 -2.76 1.59 1.33
N GLY A 208 -3.36 0.75 0.48
CA GLY A 208 -3.62 1.01 -0.93
C GLY A 208 -2.39 0.99 -1.84
N THR A 209 -1.23 1.43 -1.38
CA THR A 209 -0.02 1.56 -2.20
C THR A 209 1.26 1.32 -1.40
N GLY A 210 2.38 1.03 -2.09
CA GLY A 210 3.67 0.80 -1.46
C GLY A 210 3.70 -0.41 -0.54
N PHE A 211 3.03 -1.49 -0.89
CA PHE A 211 3.03 -2.72 -0.12
C PHE A 211 3.58 -3.90 -0.91
N LEU A 212 4.06 -4.91 -0.20
CA LEU A 212 4.55 -6.16 -0.74
C LEU A 212 3.56 -7.28 -0.42
N ILE A 213 3.36 -8.20 -1.36
CA ILE A 213 2.62 -9.45 -1.19
C ILE A 213 3.52 -10.59 -1.61
N ALA A 214 3.70 -11.60 -0.76
CA ALA A 214 4.41 -12.82 -1.11
C ALA A 214 3.67 -13.59 -2.23
N ALA A 215 4.41 -14.16 -3.16
CA ALA A 215 3.82 -14.85 -4.31
C ALA A 215 3.00 -16.10 -3.91
N ASP A 216 3.37 -16.76 -2.82
CA ASP A 216 2.64 -17.91 -2.27
C ASP A 216 1.19 -17.55 -1.90
N VAL A 217 0.96 -16.33 -1.40
CA VAL A 217 -0.40 -15.82 -1.10
C VAL A 217 -1.27 -15.80 -2.35
N LEU A 218 -0.73 -15.29 -3.45
CA LEU A 218 -1.45 -15.20 -4.72
C LEU A 218 -1.64 -16.58 -5.37
N ARG A 219 -0.64 -17.47 -5.25
CA ARG A 219 -0.75 -18.87 -5.70
C ARG A 219 -1.85 -19.62 -4.96
N GLU A 220 -1.84 -19.56 -3.62
CA GLU A 220 -2.87 -20.22 -2.79
C GLU A 220 -4.29 -19.73 -3.09
N GLU A 221 -4.44 -18.46 -3.51
CA GLU A 221 -5.73 -17.85 -3.81
C GLU A 221 -6.11 -17.95 -5.30
N GLY A 222 -5.22 -18.44 -6.16
CA GLY A 222 -5.44 -18.52 -7.61
C GLY A 222 -5.48 -17.15 -8.28
N GLY A 223 -4.79 -16.14 -7.71
CA GLY A 223 -4.70 -14.78 -8.22
C GLY A 223 -5.17 -13.73 -7.21
N TRP A 224 -5.50 -12.54 -7.69
CA TRP A 224 -6.02 -11.43 -6.88
C TRP A 224 -7.55 -11.42 -6.86
N ASN A 225 -8.16 -11.73 -5.73
CA ASN A 225 -9.61 -11.92 -5.60
C ASN A 225 -10.33 -10.77 -4.86
N TYR A 226 -9.71 -9.59 -4.75
CA TYR A 226 -10.19 -8.45 -3.99
C TYR A 226 -10.61 -7.33 -4.95
N HIS A 227 -11.93 -7.06 -5.02
CA HIS A 227 -12.50 -6.20 -6.06
C HIS A 227 -13.31 -5.02 -5.52
N LEU A 228 -13.38 -4.84 -4.20
CA LEU A 228 -14.05 -3.69 -3.59
C LEU A 228 -13.29 -2.38 -3.92
N LEU A 229 -13.92 -1.24 -3.68
CA LEU A 229 -13.27 0.07 -3.83
C LEU A 229 -12.12 0.29 -2.83
N THR A 230 -12.10 -0.52 -1.77
CA THR A 230 -11.06 -0.60 -0.74
C THR A 230 -10.48 -2.02 -0.74
N GLU A 231 -9.94 -2.44 -1.88
CA GLU A 231 -9.37 -3.77 -2.10
C GLU A 231 -8.24 -4.10 -1.11
N ASP A 232 -7.53 -3.08 -0.66
CA ASP A 232 -6.46 -3.15 0.32
C ASP A 232 -6.96 -3.55 1.73
N ILE A 233 -8.09 -2.99 2.14
CA ILE A 233 -8.74 -3.36 3.41
C ILE A 233 -9.35 -4.75 3.31
N GLU A 234 -10.02 -5.07 2.18
CA GLU A 234 -10.55 -6.40 1.90
C GLU A 234 -9.44 -7.47 2.00
N PHE A 235 -8.30 -7.25 1.33
CA PHE A 235 -7.11 -8.10 1.42
C PHE A 235 -6.59 -8.22 2.86
N SER A 236 -6.51 -7.10 3.59
CA SER A 236 -6.00 -7.08 4.97
C SER A 236 -6.86 -7.90 5.92
N ILE A 237 -8.19 -7.78 5.80
CA ILE A 237 -9.15 -8.55 6.61
C ILE A 237 -9.09 -10.03 6.25
N ALA A 238 -9.10 -10.35 4.95
CA ALA A 238 -9.00 -11.73 4.49
C ALA A 238 -7.70 -12.41 4.95
N SER A 239 -6.57 -11.70 4.89
CA SER A 239 -5.28 -12.17 5.39
C SER A 239 -5.33 -12.45 6.90
N ALA A 240 -5.90 -11.54 7.68
CA ALA A 240 -6.03 -11.72 9.13
C ALA A 240 -6.93 -12.92 9.49
N VAL A 241 -8.04 -13.12 8.78
CA VAL A 241 -8.96 -14.25 8.98
C VAL A 241 -8.27 -15.58 8.67
N ARG A 242 -7.38 -15.61 7.67
CA ARG A 242 -6.58 -16.79 7.30
C ARG A 242 -5.33 -17.00 8.16
N GLY A 243 -5.11 -16.16 9.18
CA GLY A 243 -3.95 -16.24 10.08
C GLY A 243 -2.63 -15.80 9.43
N ARG A 244 -2.69 -15.15 8.25
CA ARG A 244 -1.51 -14.59 7.58
C ARG A 244 -1.05 -13.33 8.28
N LYS A 245 0.27 -13.14 8.38
CA LYS A 245 0.85 -11.97 9.03
C LYS A 245 1.12 -10.85 8.02
N ILE A 246 0.63 -9.66 8.34
CA ILE A 246 0.97 -8.41 7.65
C ILE A 246 1.87 -7.58 8.57
N GLY A 247 3.11 -7.34 8.13
CA GLY A 247 4.09 -6.53 8.86
C GLY A 247 4.16 -5.09 8.34
N TYR A 248 4.98 -4.27 9.01
CA TYR A 248 5.25 -2.89 8.61
C TYR A 248 6.75 -2.63 8.54
N CYS A 249 7.21 -2.17 7.38
CA CYS A 249 8.58 -1.74 7.14
C CYS A 249 8.67 -0.21 7.12
N GLY A 250 9.04 0.40 8.23
CA GLY A 250 9.05 1.85 8.34
C GLY A 250 10.29 2.54 7.72
N ASN A 251 11.30 1.77 7.30
CA ASN A 251 12.44 2.30 6.55
C ASN A 251 12.18 2.31 5.04
N ALA A 252 11.23 1.50 4.56
CA ALA A 252 10.76 1.56 3.19
C ALA A 252 9.77 2.71 3.05
N ILE A 253 10.18 3.77 2.32
CA ILE A 253 9.43 5.02 2.23
C ILE A 253 8.91 5.21 0.82
N ILE A 254 7.62 5.51 0.70
CA ILE A 254 7.02 6.06 -0.51
C ILE A 254 6.55 7.49 -0.24
N TYR A 255 6.57 8.30 -1.29
CA TYR A 255 6.06 9.66 -1.27
C TYR A 255 4.85 9.73 -2.18
N ASP A 256 3.72 10.10 -1.62
CA ASP A 256 2.41 10.14 -2.27
C ASP A 256 1.90 11.59 -2.37
N GLU A 257 1.21 11.92 -3.45
CA GLU A 257 0.64 13.24 -3.66
C GLU A 257 -0.72 13.33 -2.97
N GLN A 258 -0.87 14.32 -2.08
CA GLN A 258 -2.09 14.49 -1.30
C GLN A 258 -3.03 15.53 -1.93
N PRO A 259 -4.35 15.40 -1.75
CA PRO A 259 -5.30 16.42 -2.20
C PRO A 259 -4.95 17.82 -1.68
N GLU A 260 -5.01 18.82 -2.57
CA GLU A 260 -4.82 20.23 -2.23
C GLU A 260 -6.13 21.01 -2.16
N HIS A 261 -7.20 20.48 -2.77
CA HIS A 261 -8.50 21.13 -2.79
C HIS A 261 -9.52 20.36 -1.94
N PHE A 262 -10.37 21.11 -1.22
CA PHE A 262 -11.39 20.52 -0.36
C PHE A 262 -12.31 19.56 -1.11
N ARG A 263 -12.76 19.92 -2.33
CA ARG A 263 -13.62 19.05 -3.14
C ARG A 263 -12.93 17.73 -3.50
N GLN A 264 -11.67 17.79 -3.91
CA GLN A 264 -10.86 16.60 -4.20
C GLN A 264 -10.76 15.68 -2.96
N SER A 265 -10.46 16.27 -1.79
CA SER A 265 -10.42 15.55 -0.51
C SER A 265 -11.78 14.94 -0.14
N TRP A 266 -12.87 15.68 -0.37
CA TRP A 266 -14.23 15.19 -0.11
C TRP A 266 -14.58 14.00 -0.99
N ASP A 267 -14.35 14.10 -2.29
CA ASP A 267 -14.65 13.06 -3.28
C ASP A 267 -13.81 11.78 -2.99
N GLN A 268 -12.55 11.94 -2.61
CA GLN A 268 -11.68 10.82 -2.22
C GLN A 268 -12.19 10.12 -0.97
N ARG A 269 -12.53 10.86 0.10
CA ARG A 269 -13.06 10.29 1.36
C ARG A 269 -14.44 9.66 1.16
N LEU A 270 -15.28 10.25 0.30
CA LEU A 270 -16.57 9.66 -0.07
C LEU A 270 -16.38 8.33 -0.80
N ARG A 271 -15.38 8.22 -1.68
CA ARG A 271 -15.00 6.96 -2.32
C ARG A 271 -14.58 5.91 -1.29
N TRP A 272 -13.70 6.27 -0.35
CA TRP A 272 -13.26 5.37 0.73
C TRP A 272 -14.40 4.90 1.64
N SER A 273 -15.39 5.74 1.88
CA SER A 273 -16.53 5.37 2.74
C SER A 273 -17.57 4.47 2.05
N LYS A 274 -17.47 4.28 0.73
CA LYS A 274 -18.35 3.40 -0.06
C LYS A 274 -17.77 1.99 -0.27
N GLY A 275 -16.50 1.80 -0.05
CA GLY A 275 -15.80 0.51 -0.05
C GLY A 275 -15.82 -0.09 1.34
#